data_9de648e29ff8083c20b13a26d3b89faa
#
_entry.id   9de648e29ff8083c20b13a26d3b89faa
#
_cell.length_a   1.000
_cell.length_b   1.000
_cell.length_c   1.000
_cell.angle_alpha   90.00
_cell.angle_beta   90.00
_cell.angle_gamma   90.00
#
_symmetry.space_group_name_H-M   'P 1'
#
loop_
_entity.id
_entity.type
_entity.pdbx_description
1 polymer ?
#
loop_
_entity_poly.entity_id
_entity_poly.type
_entity_poly.pdbx_seq_one_letter_code
_entity_poly.pdbx_strand_id
1 'polypeptide(L)'
;MLSALLIAAKQAMSFIPNCEPVTLLLILYTLHFPRMTPLIIYVFVAVQVLLYGFNVWVYMYLYIWIILYAVVRLLARWGSYLLWIIVATVYGMLFGLLCSPVYRCIGGWNMALSWFVSGIPYDIMHGIGNAIMVAVLFIPLDKLFTRLKTTKGY
;
A
#
# COMPACT_ATOMS: atom_id res chain seq x y z
N MET A 1 -5.11 -8.29 -15.02
CA MET A 1 -4.67 -6.98 -15.51
C MET A 1 -4.30 -6.02 -14.37
N LEU A 2 -5.18 -5.69 -13.40
CA LEU A 2 -4.88 -4.75 -12.30
C LEU A 2 -3.72 -5.21 -11.40
N SER A 3 -3.65 -6.50 -11.06
CA SER A 3 -2.51 -7.04 -10.29
C SER A 3 -1.20 -6.94 -11.06
N ALA A 4 -1.22 -7.20 -12.37
CA ALA A 4 -0.03 -7.06 -13.22
C ALA A 4 0.44 -5.60 -13.29
N LEU A 5 -0.49 -4.64 -13.37
CA LEU A 5 -0.15 -3.22 -13.34
C LEU A 5 0.48 -2.83 -11.99
N LEU A 6 -0.07 -3.32 -10.88
CA LEU A 6 0.49 -3.08 -9.54
C LEU A 6 1.92 -3.60 -9.40
N ILE A 7 2.16 -4.83 -9.88
CA ILE A 7 3.47 -5.47 -9.85
C ILE A 7 4.46 -4.71 -10.75
N ALA A 8 4.06 -4.41 -11.98
CA ALA A 8 4.90 -3.70 -12.94
C ALA A 8 5.28 -2.29 -12.42
N ALA A 9 4.31 -1.56 -11.86
CA ALA A 9 4.55 -0.24 -11.29
C ALA A 9 5.53 -0.30 -10.09
N LYS A 10 5.36 -1.29 -9.20
CA LYS A 10 6.30 -1.51 -8.09
C LYS A 10 7.71 -1.79 -8.60
N GLN A 11 7.85 -2.71 -9.58
CA GLN A 11 9.16 -3.07 -10.13
C GLN A 11 9.82 -1.89 -10.85
N ALA A 12 9.04 -1.12 -11.61
CA ALA A 12 9.55 0.05 -12.32
C ALA A 12 10.11 1.14 -11.40
N MET A 13 9.65 1.22 -10.15
CA MET A 13 10.08 2.21 -9.16
C MET A 13 10.98 1.62 -8.06
N SER A 14 11.39 0.36 -8.17
CA SER A 14 12.21 -0.32 -7.15
C SER A 14 13.60 0.32 -6.93
N PHE A 15 14.07 1.14 -7.86
CA PHE A 15 15.33 1.88 -7.75
C PHE A 15 15.24 3.13 -6.85
N ILE A 16 14.03 3.58 -6.48
CA ILE A 16 13.82 4.70 -5.55
C ILE A 16 13.38 4.13 -4.20
N PRO A 17 14.22 4.15 -3.18
CA PRO A 17 13.86 3.64 -1.86
C PRO A 17 12.64 4.35 -1.28
N ASN A 18 11.73 3.61 -0.69
CA ASN A 18 10.55 4.12 0.02
C ASN A 18 9.58 4.99 -0.83
N CYS A 19 9.74 5.00 -2.16
CA CYS A 19 8.84 5.68 -3.09
C CYS A 19 8.15 4.63 -3.96
N GLU A 20 7.10 4.01 -3.43
CA GLU A 20 6.40 2.92 -4.10
C GLU A 20 4.96 3.31 -4.47
N PRO A 21 4.50 3.00 -5.70
CA PRO A 21 3.15 3.34 -6.14
C PRO A 21 2.07 2.43 -5.53
N VAL A 22 2.45 1.44 -4.70
CA VAL A 22 1.56 0.41 -4.18
C VAL A 22 0.44 1.02 -3.35
N THR A 23 0.76 1.92 -2.41
CA THR A 23 -0.22 2.60 -1.55
C THR A 23 -1.24 3.38 -2.39
N LEU A 24 -0.78 4.18 -3.35
CA LEU A 24 -1.63 4.96 -4.25
C LEU A 24 -2.56 4.06 -5.08
N LEU A 25 -1.99 3.02 -5.71
CA LEU A 25 -2.78 2.11 -6.56
C LEU A 25 -3.80 1.32 -5.75
N LEU A 26 -3.46 0.87 -4.53
CA LEU A 26 -4.41 0.17 -3.66
C LEU A 26 -5.54 1.09 -3.17
N ILE A 27 -5.26 2.38 -2.90
CA ILE A 27 -6.31 3.37 -2.62
C ILE A 27 -7.26 3.46 -3.82
N LEU A 28 -6.74 3.70 -5.02
CA LEU A 28 -7.54 3.82 -6.24
C LEU A 28 -8.31 2.54 -6.56
N TYR A 29 -7.69 1.36 -6.44
CA TYR A 29 -8.38 0.09 -6.66
C TYR A 29 -9.51 -0.13 -5.65
N THR A 30 -9.30 0.26 -4.39
CA THR A 30 -10.33 0.16 -3.37
C THR A 30 -11.52 1.08 -3.65
N LEU A 31 -11.29 2.27 -4.18
CA LEU A 31 -12.32 3.21 -4.56
C LEU A 31 -13.12 2.77 -5.80
N HIS A 32 -12.42 2.27 -6.82
CA HIS A 32 -13.06 1.91 -8.10
C HIS A 32 -13.52 0.44 -8.17
N PHE A 33 -12.77 -0.49 -7.58
CA PHE A 33 -12.99 -1.94 -7.65
C PHE A 33 -12.96 -2.61 -6.26
N PRO A 34 -13.79 -2.16 -5.30
CA PRO A 34 -13.69 -2.59 -3.90
C PRO A 34 -13.82 -4.09 -3.68
N ARG A 35 -14.64 -4.77 -4.50
CA ARG A 35 -14.85 -6.23 -4.40
C ARG A 35 -13.65 -7.04 -4.88
N MET A 36 -12.86 -6.47 -5.79
CA MET A 36 -11.71 -7.16 -6.40
C MET A 36 -10.40 -6.85 -5.67
N THR A 37 -10.32 -5.74 -4.94
CA THR A 37 -9.07 -5.29 -4.30
C THR A 37 -8.45 -6.32 -3.36
N PRO A 38 -9.18 -7.04 -2.49
CA PRO A 38 -8.57 -8.09 -1.66
C PRO A 38 -7.90 -9.19 -2.48
N LEU A 39 -8.54 -9.64 -3.57
CA LEU A 39 -7.95 -10.62 -4.48
C LEU A 39 -6.68 -10.07 -5.15
N ILE A 40 -6.72 -8.80 -5.60
CA ILE A 40 -5.55 -8.14 -6.20
C ILE A 40 -4.38 -8.09 -5.22
N ILE A 41 -4.64 -7.79 -3.94
CA ILE A 41 -3.63 -7.77 -2.87
C ILE A 41 -2.97 -9.14 -2.73
N TYR A 42 -3.75 -10.23 -2.61
CA TYR A 42 -3.17 -11.56 -2.41
C TYR A 42 -2.45 -12.08 -3.65
N VAL A 43 -2.93 -11.78 -4.87
CA VAL A 43 -2.19 -12.07 -6.10
C VAL A 43 -0.88 -11.30 -6.14
N PHE A 44 -0.89 -10.03 -5.73
CA PHE A 44 0.33 -9.23 -5.62
C PHE A 44 1.33 -9.86 -4.63
N VAL A 45 0.90 -10.23 -3.43
CA VAL A 45 1.75 -10.87 -2.42
C VAL A 45 2.30 -12.20 -2.95
N ALA A 46 1.47 -13.05 -3.57
CA ALA A 46 1.89 -14.32 -4.13
C ALA A 46 3.00 -14.14 -5.20
N VAL A 47 2.84 -13.17 -6.11
CA VAL A 47 3.87 -12.89 -7.12
C VAL A 47 5.15 -12.34 -6.47
N GLN A 48 5.04 -11.49 -5.43
CA GLN A 48 6.24 -11.04 -4.70
C GLN A 48 6.99 -12.22 -4.06
N VAL A 49 6.27 -13.21 -3.51
CA VAL A 49 6.89 -14.43 -2.98
C VAL A 49 7.60 -15.24 -4.08
N LEU A 50 7.01 -15.34 -5.27
CA LEU A 50 7.65 -16.02 -6.41
C LEU A 50 8.92 -15.29 -6.89
N LEU A 51 8.93 -13.96 -6.86
CA LEU A 51 10.07 -13.14 -7.31
C LEU A 51 11.21 -13.05 -6.29
N TYR A 52 10.89 -12.95 -5.00
CA TYR A 52 11.86 -12.63 -3.94
C TYR A 52 12.03 -13.73 -2.90
N GLY A 53 11.31 -14.83 -3.04
CA GLY A 53 11.32 -15.93 -2.08
C GLY A 53 10.47 -15.65 -0.83
N PHE A 54 10.30 -16.70 -0.02
CA PHE A 54 9.54 -16.61 1.23
C PHE A 54 10.44 -16.11 2.37
N ASN A 55 10.04 -15.03 3.04
CA ASN A 55 10.78 -14.42 4.13
C ASN A 55 9.81 -13.77 5.14
N VAL A 56 10.32 -13.20 6.23
CA VAL A 56 9.55 -12.54 7.30
C VAL A 56 8.57 -11.47 6.78
N TRP A 57 8.96 -10.71 5.76
CA TRP A 57 8.10 -9.68 5.16
C TRP A 57 6.78 -10.23 4.59
N VAL A 58 6.72 -11.52 4.22
CA VAL A 58 5.49 -12.13 3.70
C VAL A 58 4.38 -12.09 4.74
N TYR A 59 4.70 -12.44 6.01
CA TYR A 59 3.72 -12.39 7.09
C TYR A 59 3.14 -11.00 7.29
N MET A 60 3.96 -9.96 7.13
CA MET A 60 3.51 -8.55 7.21
C MET A 60 2.58 -8.23 6.04
N TYR A 61 2.95 -8.58 4.81
CA TYR A 61 2.20 -8.27 3.59
C TYR A 61 0.83 -8.96 3.53
N LEU A 62 0.64 -10.06 4.25
CA LEU A 62 -0.65 -10.75 4.34
C LEU A 62 -1.74 -9.89 5.00
N TYR A 63 -1.38 -8.95 5.87
CA TYR A 63 -2.37 -8.16 6.60
C TYR A 63 -2.27 -6.65 6.40
N ILE A 64 -1.06 -6.08 6.23
CA ILE A 64 -0.92 -4.61 6.17
C ILE A 64 -1.68 -3.98 4.99
N TRP A 65 -1.68 -4.63 3.83
CA TRP A 65 -2.43 -4.15 2.67
C TRP A 65 -3.95 -4.28 2.86
N ILE A 66 -4.39 -5.27 3.62
CA ILE A 66 -5.81 -5.41 4.01
C ILE A 66 -6.21 -4.34 5.02
N ILE A 67 -5.30 -3.93 5.92
CA ILE A 67 -5.54 -2.77 6.80
C ILE A 67 -5.74 -1.50 5.96
N LEU A 68 -4.87 -1.23 4.99
CA LEU A 68 -5.05 -0.09 4.08
C LEU A 68 -6.40 -0.16 3.34
N TYR A 69 -6.74 -1.33 2.78
CA TYR A 69 -8.03 -1.56 2.14
C TYR A 69 -9.19 -1.23 3.08
N ALA A 70 -9.16 -1.73 4.32
CA ALA A 70 -10.21 -1.48 5.30
C ALA A 70 -10.35 0.02 5.64
N VAL A 71 -9.24 0.71 5.89
CA VAL A 71 -9.21 2.16 6.15
C VAL A 71 -9.82 2.93 5.00
N VAL A 72 -9.40 2.64 3.76
CA VAL A 72 -9.94 3.31 2.57
C VAL A 72 -11.44 3.03 2.40
N ARG A 73 -11.90 1.80 2.66
CA ARG A 73 -13.33 1.44 2.61
C ARG A 73 -14.16 2.21 3.63
N LEU A 74 -13.66 2.35 4.85
CA LEU A 74 -14.34 3.10 5.92
C LEU A 74 -14.45 4.59 5.59
N LEU A 75 -13.40 5.16 4.98
CA LEU A 75 -13.31 6.58 4.69
C LEU A 75 -13.86 6.96 3.31
N ALA A 76 -14.21 5.99 2.46
CA ALA A 76 -14.63 6.22 1.07
C ALA A 76 -15.80 7.21 0.92
N ARG A 77 -16.71 7.27 1.90
CA ARG A 77 -17.86 8.20 1.90
C ARG A 77 -17.47 9.67 2.08
N TRP A 78 -16.33 9.95 2.70
CA TRP A 78 -15.80 11.31 2.89
C TRP A 78 -14.72 11.67 1.87
N GLY A 79 -14.50 10.81 0.87
CA GLY A 79 -13.37 10.80 -0.04
C GLY A 79 -13.10 12.12 -0.74
N SER A 80 -12.35 13.01 -0.08
CA SER A 80 -11.73 14.17 -0.70
C SER A 80 -10.30 13.83 -1.13
N TYR A 81 -9.80 14.53 -2.14
CA TYR A 81 -8.42 14.40 -2.58
C TYR A 81 -7.41 14.58 -1.43
N LEU A 82 -7.61 15.60 -0.59
CA LEU A 82 -6.76 15.87 0.57
C LEU A 82 -6.78 14.71 1.58
N LEU A 83 -7.95 14.10 1.79
CA LEU A 83 -8.06 12.94 2.67
C LEU A 83 -7.15 11.80 2.24
N TRP A 84 -7.07 11.52 0.93
CA TRP A 84 -6.24 10.44 0.42
C TRP A 84 -4.74 10.72 0.54
N ILE A 85 -4.33 11.98 0.43
CA ILE A 85 -2.94 12.40 0.76
C ILE A 85 -2.66 12.11 2.23
N ILE A 86 -3.53 12.54 3.13
CA ILE A 86 -3.36 12.33 4.58
C ILE A 86 -3.32 10.82 4.92
N VAL A 87 -4.26 10.05 4.39
CA VAL A 87 -4.31 8.59 4.62
C VAL A 87 -3.03 7.92 4.16
N ALA A 88 -2.55 8.22 2.96
CA ALA A 88 -1.33 7.63 2.42
C ALA A 88 -0.09 8.04 3.23
N THR A 89 -0.01 9.30 3.63
CA THR A 89 1.08 9.83 4.47
C THR A 89 1.13 9.12 5.81
N VAL A 90 0.01 9.13 6.54
CA VAL A 90 -0.09 8.51 7.87
C VAL A 90 0.16 7.01 7.79
N TYR A 91 -0.39 6.34 6.77
CA TYR A 91 -0.15 4.92 6.55
C TYR A 91 1.34 4.61 6.32
N GLY A 92 2.04 5.41 5.52
CA GLY A 92 3.47 5.28 5.30
C GLY A 92 4.28 5.51 6.57
N MET A 93 3.93 6.55 7.36
CA MET A 93 4.60 6.84 8.64
C MET A 93 4.36 5.77 9.72
N LEU A 94 3.28 5.02 9.63
CA LEU A 94 2.95 3.94 10.56
C LEU A 94 3.36 2.56 10.05
N PHE A 95 4.02 2.46 8.89
CA PHE A 95 4.30 1.18 8.24
C PHE A 95 5.15 0.26 9.11
N GLY A 96 6.24 0.76 9.70
CA GLY A 96 7.10 0.00 10.61
C GLY A 96 6.37 -0.43 11.90
N LEU A 97 5.49 0.44 12.42
CA LEU A 97 4.63 0.09 13.55
C LEU A 97 3.67 -1.05 13.18
N LEU A 98 3.06 -0.98 12.00
CA LEU A 98 2.19 -2.05 11.50
C LEU A 98 2.92 -3.37 11.25
N CYS A 99 4.22 -3.34 10.93
CA CYS A 99 5.07 -4.51 10.77
C CYS A 99 5.54 -5.11 12.12
N SER A 100 5.61 -4.30 13.19
CA SER A 100 6.21 -4.69 14.47
C SER A 100 5.54 -5.89 15.16
N PRO A 101 4.23 -6.22 14.98
CA PRO A 101 3.62 -7.40 15.57
C PRO A 101 4.28 -8.71 15.15
N VAL A 102 4.78 -8.81 13.91
CA VAL A 102 5.49 -10.00 13.44
C VAL A 102 6.81 -10.18 14.19
N TYR A 103 7.58 -9.10 14.37
CA TYR A 103 8.82 -9.13 15.13
C TYR A 103 8.60 -9.43 16.62
N ARG A 104 7.46 -8.99 17.18
CA ARG A 104 7.06 -9.38 18.53
C ARG A 104 6.86 -10.90 18.66
N CYS A 105 6.24 -11.53 17.67
CA CYS A 105 6.03 -12.98 17.66
C CYS A 105 7.36 -13.76 17.51
N ILE A 106 8.36 -13.21 16.82
CA ILE A 106 9.64 -13.86 16.57
C ILE A 106 10.59 -13.73 17.77
N GLY A 107 10.78 -12.52 18.31
CA GLY A 107 11.79 -12.20 19.31
C GLY A 107 11.30 -11.36 20.50
N GLY A 108 9.98 -11.32 20.73
CA GLY A 108 9.38 -10.61 21.87
C GLY A 108 9.36 -9.09 21.73
N TRP A 109 9.05 -8.42 22.84
CA TRP A 109 8.89 -6.98 22.88
C TRP A 109 10.14 -6.18 22.52
N ASN A 110 11.32 -6.65 22.94
CA ASN A 110 12.59 -5.97 22.66
C ASN A 110 12.88 -5.93 21.17
N MET A 111 12.63 -7.03 20.46
CA MET A 111 12.82 -7.09 19.01
C MET A 111 11.82 -6.20 18.26
N ALA A 112 10.54 -6.21 18.67
CA ALA A 112 9.52 -5.35 18.08
C ALA A 112 9.83 -3.86 18.27
N LEU A 113 10.27 -3.49 19.48
CA LEU A 113 10.63 -2.09 19.79
C LEU A 113 11.88 -1.65 19.01
N SER A 114 12.90 -2.49 18.97
CA SER A 114 14.12 -2.21 18.19
C SER A 114 13.81 -2.04 16.71
N TRP A 115 12.97 -2.90 16.14
CA TRP A 115 12.50 -2.79 14.76
C TRP A 115 11.79 -1.46 14.51
N PHE A 116 10.83 -1.12 15.37
CA PHE A 116 10.06 0.12 15.22
C PHE A 116 10.96 1.35 15.32
N VAL A 117 11.80 1.44 16.34
CA VAL A 117 12.67 2.62 16.57
C VAL A 117 13.68 2.79 15.43
N SER A 118 14.32 1.70 14.98
CA SER A 118 15.26 1.76 13.86
C SER A 118 14.59 2.03 12.52
N GLY A 119 13.29 1.72 12.41
CA GLY A 119 12.47 1.97 11.22
C GLY A 119 11.99 3.40 11.06
N ILE A 120 11.96 4.23 12.12
CA ILE A 120 11.39 5.59 12.09
C ILE A 120 11.90 6.45 10.92
N PRO A 121 13.21 6.54 10.63
CA PRO A 121 13.69 7.33 9.48
C PRO A 121 13.12 6.85 8.13
N TYR A 122 13.00 5.54 7.96
CA TYR A 122 12.43 4.94 6.75
C TYR A 122 10.93 5.19 6.65
N ASP A 123 10.20 5.12 7.76
CA ASP A 123 8.76 5.39 7.84
C ASP A 123 8.44 6.86 7.50
N ILE A 124 9.26 7.80 7.97
CA ILE A 124 9.13 9.22 7.60
C ILE A 124 9.31 9.40 6.09
N MET A 125 10.36 8.81 5.50
CA MET A 125 10.57 8.87 4.05
C MET A 125 9.44 8.19 3.28
N HIS A 126 8.93 7.07 3.77
CA HIS A 126 7.80 6.36 3.16
C HIS A 126 6.52 7.21 3.21
N GLY A 127 6.24 7.87 4.33
CA GLY A 127 5.11 8.81 4.45
C GLY A 127 5.22 9.99 3.49
N ILE A 128 6.40 10.61 3.37
CA ILE A 128 6.65 11.71 2.42
C ILE A 128 6.52 11.22 0.98
N GLY A 129 7.12 10.08 0.64
CA GLY A 129 7.02 9.47 -0.69
C GLY A 129 5.57 9.19 -1.08
N ASN A 130 4.78 8.61 -0.19
CA ASN A 130 3.35 8.37 -0.39
C ASN A 130 2.57 9.68 -0.57
N ALA A 131 2.87 10.72 0.22
CA ALA A 131 2.24 12.03 0.08
C ALA A 131 2.46 12.61 -1.33
N ILE A 132 3.71 12.62 -1.79
CA ILE A 132 4.08 13.12 -3.12
C ILE A 132 3.39 12.29 -4.22
N MET A 133 3.45 10.96 -4.12
CA MET A 133 2.83 10.07 -5.11
C MET A 133 1.34 10.31 -5.23
N VAL A 134 0.63 10.41 -4.12
CA VAL A 134 -0.82 10.69 -4.13
C VAL A 134 -1.08 12.11 -4.61
N ALA A 135 -0.32 13.10 -4.16
CA ALA A 135 -0.50 14.49 -4.58
C ALA A 135 -0.32 14.69 -6.10
N VAL A 136 0.61 13.98 -6.71
CA VAL A 136 0.90 14.15 -8.14
C VAL A 136 0.02 13.24 -9.02
N LEU A 137 -0.17 11.98 -8.64
CA LEU A 137 -0.72 10.96 -9.53
C LEU A 137 -2.17 10.58 -9.24
N PHE A 138 -2.73 10.94 -8.09
CA PHE A 138 -4.10 10.54 -7.75
C PHE A 138 -5.11 11.04 -8.78
N ILE A 139 -5.15 12.35 -9.05
CA ILE A 139 -6.14 12.95 -9.94
C ILE A 139 -6.07 12.37 -11.37
N PRO A 140 -4.91 12.30 -12.05
CA PRO A 140 -4.85 11.73 -13.38
C PRO A 140 -5.22 10.25 -13.44
N LEU A 141 -4.81 9.46 -12.44
CA LEU A 141 -5.14 8.04 -12.40
C LEU A 141 -6.62 7.80 -12.03
N ASP A 142 -7.19 8.58 -11.13
CA ASP A 142 -8.60 8.51 -10.77
C ASP A 142 -9.50 8.75 -12.00
N LYS A 143 -9.19 9.78 -12.79
CA LYS A 143 -9.87 10.05 -14.06
C LYS A 143 -9.72 8.89 -15.05
N LEU A 144 -8.54 8.28 -15.13
CA LEU A 144 -8.29 7.13 -15.99
C LEU A 144 -9.15 5.93 -15.58
N PHE A 145 -9.17 5.59 -14.28
CA PHE A 145 -9.97 4.46 -13.77
C PHE A 145 -11.47 4.70 -13.92
N THR A 146 -11.93 5.93 -13.74
CA THR A 146 -13.33 6.31 -14.00
C THR A 146 -13.71 6.03 -15.46
N ARG A 147 -12.88 6.46 -16.42
CA ARG A 147 -13.10 6.20 -17.85
C ARG A 147 -13.11 4.71 -18.18
N LEU A 148 -12.16 3.96 -17.64
CA LEU A 148 -12.07 2.50 -17.88
C LEU A 148 -13.30 1.77 -17.34
N LYS A 149 -13.86 2.21 -16.22
CA LYS A 149 -15.08 1.64 -15.63
C LYS A 149 -16.29 1.90 -16.50
N THR A 150 -16.46 3.13 -17.02
CA THR A 150 -17.59 3.50 -17.90
C THR A 150 -17.53 2.76 -19.25
N THR A 151 -16.35 2.57 -19.81
CA THR A 151 -16.18 1.90 -21.11
C THR A 151 -16.45 0.39 -21.05
N LYS A 152 -16.24 -0.25 -19.89
CA LYS A 152 -16.37 -1.71 -19.74
C LYS A 152 -17.66 -2.17 -19.04
N GLY A 153 -18.54 -1.25 -18.62
CA GLY A 153 -19.84 -1.60 -18.01
C GLY A 153 -19.76 -2.35 -16.67
N TYR A 154 -18.67 -2.16 -15.90
CA TYR A 154 -18.52 -2.73 -14.55
C TYR A 154 -19.14 -1.83 -13.48
#